data_333fd06a8c26320e53d6e979eb9d1a94
#
_entry.id   333fd06a8c26320e53d6e979eb9d1a94
#
_cell.length_a   1.000
_cell.length_b   1.000
_cell.length_c   1.000
_cell.angle_alpha   90.00
_cell.angle_beta   90.00
_cell.angle_gamma   90.00
#
_symmetry.space_group_name_H-M   'P 1'
#
loop_
_entity.id
_entity.type
_entity.pdbx_description
1 polymer ?
#
loop_
_entity_poly.entity_id
_entity_poly.type
_entity_poly.pdbx_seq_one_letter_code
_entity_poly.pdbx_strand_id
1 'polypeptide(L)'
;MAYEVERIPFHLHWQESSPFKETYAGALDTIVVEGQHLKPKGATSKTVLIFMHPTGTMNLLPMPNALAAAGIPCLTCGSRYPHNDSALIMEKVLLDLGHYVAYAKEKLGYEKVVMAGWSGGGSLSMFYQAQAEKPTITATPWGDPVDVAGAGLIPADAVLQLAAHVSRAITLTEWLDPSIRNELDPDDRDVELDLYDPRNPNQPPYTDEYLERFRAAQIARSGRIDAWVRGTLERLKREGRGTEERAFVVHGTMADPRWLDLSIDPNDRKGPNWCFMGDPKTVNMMPAGLARYSSLRAWLSQWSYRESRANGPKCAGDISVPVLVIENSADDGCTPSHAARIYAGVQHDDKELHVVKGATHYYIGQPDKMAEAVAIVAAWLKKKKLLD
;
A
#
# COMPACT_ATOMS: atom_id res chain seq x y z
N MET A 1 -12.36 1.69 -30.58
CA MET A 1 -11.69 3.03 -30.60
C MET A 1 -11.42 3.42 -29.15
N ALA A 2 -10.29 4.04 -28.87
CA ALA A 2 -10.02 4.57 -27.52
C ALA A 2 -10.79 5.87 -27.31
N TYR A 3 -11.31 6.09 -26.12
CA TYR A 3 -11.93 7.35 -25.74
C TYR A 3 -10.88 8.43 -25.50
N GLU A 4 -11.20 9.66 -25.86
CA GLU A 4 -10.45 10.82 -25.36
C GLU A 4 -10.73 10.98 -23.86
N VAL A 5 -9.68 11.17 -23.05
CA VAL A 5 -9.80 11.27 -21.60
C VAL A 5 -9.66 12.75 -21.18
N GLU A 6 -10.71 13.25 -20.58
CA GLU A 6 -10.68 14.55 -19.90
C GLU A 6 -10.14 14.35 -18.48
N ARG A 7 -9.15 15.16 -18.07
CA ARG A 7 -8.60 15.20 -16.71
C ARG A 7 -9.14 16.39 -15.98
N ILE A 8 -9.97 16.18 -14.97
CA ILE A 8 -10.60 17.22 -14.17
C ILE A 8 -10.00 17.17 -12.77
N PRO A 9 -9.08 18.09 -12.42
CA PRO A 9 -8.56 18.18 -11.07
C PRO A 9 -9.64 18.67 -10.13
N PHE A 10 -9.63 18.17 -8.89
CA PHE A 10 -10.51 18.61 -7.82
C PHE A 10 -9.80 18.49 -6.48
N HIS A 11 -10.31 19.20 -5.49
CA HIS A 11 -9.92 19.03 -4.09
C HIS A 11 -11.16 18.85 -3.20
N LEU A 12 -10.97 18.14 -2.10
CA LEU A 12 -11.95 18.02 -1.03
C LEU A 12 -11.35 18.62 0.23
N HIS A 13 -12.19 19.25 1.05
CA HIS A 13 -11.77 19.75 2.35
C HIS A 13 -12.86 19.60 3.39
N TRP A 14 -12.45 19.41 4.64
CA TRP A 14 -13.34 19.30 5.79
C TRP A 14 -12.62 19.69 7.08
N GLN A 15 -13.40 19.85 8.14
CA GLN A 15 -12.86 20.10 9.47
C GLN A 15 -12.73 18.79 10.24
N GLU A 16 -11.56 18.56 10.85
CA GLU A 16 -11.30 17.40 11.68
C GLU A 16 -10.58 17.84 12.95
N SER A 17 -11.32 17.89 14.07
CA SER A 17 -10.70 18.20 15.35
C SER A 17 -9.91 16.98 15.86
N SER A 18 -8.62 17.17 16.08
CA SER A 18 -7.74 16.16 16.67
C SER A 18 -6.78 16.82 17.65
N PRO A 19 -6.52 16.23 18.83
CA PRO A 19 -5.51 16.74 19.74
C PRO A 19 -4.08 16.61 19.19
N PHE A 20 -3.90 15.74 18.20
CA PHE A 20 -2.64 15.47 17.54
C PHE A 20 -2.71 15.91 16.08
N LYS A 21 -1.84 16.83 15.66
CA LYS A 21 -1.81 17.43 14.32
C LYS A 21 -0.62 16.88 13.53
N GLU A 22 -0.89 15.96 12.61
CA GLU A 22 0.14 15.34 11.76
C GLU A 22 0.37 16.12 10.47
N THR A 23 -0.63 16.91 10.05
CA THR A 23 -0.61 17.66 8.79
C THR A 23 -1.02 19.10 9.01
N TYR A 24 -0.62 19.97 8.08
CA TYR A 24 -0.96 21.38 8.07
C TYR A 24 -1.29 21.83 6.64
N ALA A 25 -2.52 22.28 6.45
CA ALA A 25 -3.04 22.73 5.16
C ALA A 25 -3.50 24.21 5.21
N GLY A 26 -2.73 25.06 5.88
CA GLY A 26 -2.99 26.51 5.98
C GLY A 26 -3.86 26.92 7.16
N ALA A 27 -4.82 26.12 7.59
CA ALA A 27 -5.58 26.32 8.83
C ALA A 27 -5.54 25.05 9.70
N LEU A 28 -5.44 25.23 11.01
CA LEU A 28 -5.52 24.09 11.94
C LEU A 28 -6.89 23.45 11.83
N ASP A 29 -6.94 22.13 11.97
CA ASP A 29 -8.14 21.31 11.86
C ASP A 29 -8.77 21.26 10.44
N THR A 30 -8.19 21.90 9.45
CA THR A 30 -8.61 21.75 8.06
C THR A 30 -7.79 20.68 7.37
N ILE A 31 -8.47 19.65 6.90
CA ILE A 31 -7.88 18.62 6.02
C ILE A 31 -8.21 18.98 4.58
N VAL A 32 -7.19 18.92 3.72
CA VAL A 32 -7.32 19.10 2.27
C VAL A 32 -6.71 17.90 1.58
N VAL A 33 -7.44 17.33 0.64
CA VAL A 33 -6.96 16.24 -0.23
C VAL A 33 -7.25 16.57 -1.69
N GLU A 34 -6.37 16.09 -2.57
CA GLU A 34 -6.44 16.38 -4.00
C GLU A 34 -6.61 15.12 -4.83
N GLY A 35 -7.35 15.24 -5.92
CA GLY A 35 -7.57 14.15 -6.85
C GLY A 35 -7.79 14.64 -8.28
N GLN A 36 -7.86 13.68 -9.20
CA GLN A 36 -8.26 13.91 -10.59
C GLN A 36 -9.35 12.92 -10.98
N HIS A 37 -10.37 13.44 -11.66
CA HIS A 37 -11.36 12.63 -12.33
C HIS A 37 -10.93 12.43 -13.78
N LEU A 38 -10.60 11.20 -14.14
CA LEU A 38 -10.30 10.76 -15.50
C LEU A 38 -11.61 10.34 -16.16
N LYS A 39 -12.20 11.25 -16.92
CA LYS A 39 -13.53 11.07 -17.54
C LYS A 39 -13.40 10.75 -19.02
N PRO A 40 -13.82 9.56 -19.48
CA PRO A 40 -13.90 9.25 -20.90
C PRO A 40 -14.97 10.13 -21.57
N LYS A 41 -14.60 10.93 -22.59
CA LYS A 41 -15.56 11.79 -23.29
C LYS A 41 -16.59 10.95 -24.07
N GLY A 42 -17.85 11.20 -23.79
CA GLY A 42 -18.97 10.49 -24.45
C GLY A 42 -19.30 9.12 -23.87
N ALA A 43 -18.57 8.61 -22.87
CA ALA A 43 -18.98 7.42 -22.14
C ALA A 43 -20.04 7.77 -21.07
N THR A 44 -20.98 6.85 -20.85
CA THR A 44 -22.11 7.01 -19.93
C THR A 44 -22.08 6.01 -18.77
N SER A 45 -20.89 5.60 -18.32
CA SER A 45 -20.75 4.65 -17.23
C SER A 45 -21.31 5.21 -15.91
N LYS A 46 -22.10 4.40 -15.22
CA LYS A 46 -22.57 4.66 -13.85
C LYS A 46 -21.61 4.17 -12.78
N THR A 47 -20.50 3.57 -13.19
CA THR A 47 -19.45 3.01 -12.34
C THR A 47 -18.18 3.84 -12.45
N VAL A 48 -17.52 4.06 -11.33
CA VAL A 48 -16.19 4.68 -11.27
C VAL A 48 -15.23 3.80 -10.48
N LEU A 49 -13.97 3.72 -10.93
CA LEU A 49 -12.88 3.09 -10.20
C LEU A 49 -12.13 4.14 -9.38
N ILE A 50 -11.89 3.87 -8.10
CA ILE A 50 -11.12 4.76 -7.22
C ILE A 50 -9.75 4.16 -6.95
N PHE A 51 -8.71 4.86 -7.38
CA PHE A 51 -7.30 4.55 -7.13
C PHE A 51 -6.75 5.46 -6.05
N MET A 52 -6.24 4.89 -4.97
CA MET A 52 -5.54 5.62 -3.93
C MET A 52 -4.35 4.82 -3.40
N HIS A 53 -3.23 5.50 -3.25
CA HIS A 53 -2.07 4.99 -2.52
C HIS A 53 -1.91 5.81 -1.24
N PRO A 54 -1.47 5.24 -0.11
CA PRO A 54 -1.39 6.00 1.14
C PRO A 54 -0.56 7.29 1.06
N THR A 55 0.50 7.32 0.23
CA THR A 55 1.39 8.47 0.10
C THR A 55 1.47 9.07 -1.30
N GLY A 56 1.00 8.36 -2.32
CA GLY A 56 1.11 8.79 -3.71
C GLY A 56 -0.18 9.43 -4.22
N THR A 57 -0.08 10.32 -5.19
CA THR A 57 -1.26 10.96 -5.80
C THR A 57 -1.93 10.12 -6.89
N MET A 58 -1.31 9.04 -7.34
CA MET A 58 -1.78 8.17 -8.45
C MET A 58 -2.01 8.90 -9.79
N ASN A 59 -1.77 10.20 -9.85
CA ASN A 59 -2.10 11.03 -11.01
C ASN A 59 -1.35 10.65 -12.29
N LEU A 60 -0.15 10.10 -12.15
CA LEU A 60 0.69 9.67 -13.26
C LEU A 60 0.77 8.15 -13.42
N LEU A 61 0.04 7.38 -12.62
CA LEU A 61 -0.03 5.93 -12.78
C LEU A 61 -0.66 5.60 -14.15
N PRO A 62 -0.02 4.78 -15.00
CA PRO A 62 -0.51 4.50 -16.35
C PRO A 62 -1.88 3.80 -16.38
N MET A 63 -2.13 2.87 -15.47
CA MET A 63 -3.33 2.04 -15.43
C MET A 63 -4.65 2.83 -15.37
N PRO A 64 -4.87 3.82 -14.49
CA PRO A 64 -6.12 4.59 -14.48
C PRO A 64 -6.39 5.30 -15.81
N ASN A 65 -5.33 5.83 -16.47
CA ASN A 65 -5.47 6.48 -17.76
C ASN A 65 -5.85 5.49 -18.87
N ALA A 66 -5.25 4.29 -18.87
CA ALA A 66 -5.55 3.24 -19.83
C ALA A 66 -6.99 2.72 -19.66
N LEU A 67 -7.46 2.55 -18.42
CA LEU A 67 -8.85 2.19 -18.12
C LEU A 67 -9.82 3.30 -18.56
N ALA A 68 -9.51 4.56 -18.31
CA ALA A 68 -10.33 5.68 -18.77
C ALA A 68 -10.38 5.73 -20.32
N ALA A 69 -9.27 5.52 -21.01
CA ALA A 69 -9.23 5.41 -22.45
C ALA A 69 -10.04 4.21 -23.01
N ALA A 70 -10.23 3.17 -22.21
CA ALA A 70 -11.11 2.03 -22.50
C ALA A 70 -12.59 2.29 -22.15
N GLY A 71 -12.95 3.50 -21.69
CA GLY A 71 -14.33 3.89 -21.37
C GLY A 71 -14.74 3.72 -19.92
N ILE A 72 -13.80 3.42 -19.02
CA ILE A 72 -14.05 3.19 -17.61
C ILE A 72 -13.59 4.41 -16.79
N PRO A 73 -14.47 5.25 -16.25
CA PRO A 73 -14.10 6.41 -15.46
C PRO A 73 -13.25 6.03 -14.24
N CYS A 74 -12.25 6.85 -13.94
CA CYS A 74 -11.39 6.64 -12.79
C CYS A 74 -11.23 7.92 -11.96
N LEU A 75 -11.14 7.79 -10.65
CA LEU A 75 -10.62 8.80 -9.75
C LEU A 75 -9.21 8.40 -9.31
N THR A 76 -8.25 9.31 -9.45
CA THR A 76 -6.92 9.18 -8.84
C THR A 76 -6.88 10.09 -7.64
N CYS A 77 -6.71 9.50 -6.46
CA CYS A 77 -6.91 10.17 -5.18
C CYS A 77 -5.59 10.23 -4.38
N GLY A 78 -5.32 11.38 -3.77
CA GLY A 78 -4.25 11.55 -2.80
C GLY A 78 -4.79 11.51 -1.38
N SER A 79 -3.93 11.11 -0.41
CA SER A 79 -4.23 11.24 1.01
C SER A 79 -3.82 12.63 1.54
N ARG A 80 -4.13 12.90 2.79
CA ARG A 80 -3.62 14.07 3.53
C ARG A 80 -2.10 14.08 3.69
N TYR A 81 -1.40 13.03 3.26
CA TYR A 81 0.06 12.86 3.35
C TYR A 81 0.74 12.82 1.97
N PRO A 82 0.58 13.84 1.12
CA PRO A 82 1.09 13.79 -0.25
C PRO A 82 2.63 13.72 -0.25
N HIS A 83 3.18 12.65 -0.82
CA HIS A 83 4.62 12.40 -0.96
C HIS A 83 5.42 12.37 0.35
N ASN A 84 4.77 12.31 1.52
CA ASN A 84 5.42 12.26 2.82
C ASN A 84 4.69 11.31 3.76
N ASP A 85 5.23 10.13 3.97
CA ASP A 85 4.65 9.11 4.86
C ASP A 85 5.25 9.10 6.27
N SER A 86 6.14 10.05 6.58
CA SER A 86 6.81 10.07 7.89
C SER A 86 5.87 10.24 9.08
N ALA A 87 4.72 10.87 8.88
CA ALA A 87 3.69 11.06 9.91
C ALA A 87 2.37 10.33 9.58
N LEU A 88 2.37 9.43 8.60
CA LEU A 88 1.16 8.81 8.06
C LEU A 88 0.50 7.85 9.05
N ILE A 89 -0.79 8.08 9.30
CA ILE A 89 -1.67 7.23 10.10
C ILE A 89 -2.69 6.56 9.17
N MET A 90 -2.58 5.24 9.00
CA MET A 90 -3.41 4.46 8.06
C MET A 90 -4.92 4.59 8.35
N GLU A 91 -5.28 4.66 9.63
CA GLU A 91 -6.67 4.85 10.06
C GLU A 91 -7.25 6.19 9.59
N LYS A 92 -6.44 7.24 9.53
CA LYS A 92 -6.86 8.55 8.98
C LYS A 92 -6.95 8.54 7.45
N VAL A 93 -6.10 7.76 6.79
CA VAL A 93 -6.19 7.55 5.33
C VAL A 93 -7.50 6.86 4.93
N LEU A 94 -8.08 6.01 5.79
CA LEU A 94 -9.42 5.46 5.56
C LEU A 94 -10.49 6.55 5.51
N LEU A 95 -10.40 7.54 6.40
CA LEU A 95 -11.34 8.67 6.41
C LEU A 95 -11.22 9.50 5.13
N ASP A 96 -9.98 9.75 4.69
CA ASP A 96 -9.72 10.45 3.43
C ASP A 96 -10.36 9.70 2.25
N LEU A 97 -10.17 8.38 2.18
CA LEU A 97 -10.75 7.55 1.13
C LEU A 97 -12.28 7.53 1.20
N GLY A 98 -12.86 7.55 2.40
CA GLY A 98 -14.30 7.68 2.64
C GLY A 98 -14.89 8.94 2.02
N HIS A 99 -14.20 10.08 2.15
CA HIS A 99 -14.63 11.34 1.53
C HIS A 99 -14.62 11.25 -0.01
N TYR A 100 -13.67 10.54 -0.62
CA TYR A 100 -13.68 10.33 -2.07
C TYR A 100 -14.83 9.43 -2.53
N VAL A 101 -15.16 8.39 -1.77
CA VAL A 101 -16.30 7.52 -2.10
C VAL A 101 -17.62 8.30 -2.01
N ALA A 102 -17.81 9.08 -0.95
CA ALA A 102 -18.97 9.95 -0.80
C ALA A 102 -19.05 10.97 -1.94
N TYR A 103 -17.93 11.63 -2.28
CA TYR A 103 -17.85 12.57 -3.40
C TYR A 103 -18.22 11.90 -4.74
N ALA A 104 -17.72 10.70 -5.01
CA ALA A 104 -18.05 9.97 -6.22
C ALA A 104 -19.57 9.67 -6.34
N LYS A 105 -20.20 9.25 -5.26
CA LYS A 105 -21.64 8.92 -5.24
C LYS A 105 -22.52 10.18 -5.20
N GLU A 106 -22.23 11.12 -4.30
CA GLU A 106 -23.14 12.24 -4.00
C GLU A 106 -22.97 13.45 -4.93
N LYS A 107 -21.73 13.70 -5.40
CA LYS A 107 -21.42 14.89 -6.22
C LYS A 107 -21.23 14.54 -7.69
N LEU A 108 -20.57 13.42 -7.99
CA LEU A 108 -20.36 13.00 -9.37
C LEU A 108 -21.49 12.11 -9.90
N GLY A 109 -22.37 11.59 -9.03
CA GLY A 109 -23.55 10.82 -9.39
C GLY A 109 -23.30 9.39 -9.83
N TYR A 110 -22.15 8.81 -9.46
CA TYR A 110 -21.87 7.41 -9.73
C TYR A 110 -22.70 6.49 -8.83
N GLU A 111 -23.39 5.53 -9.43
CA GLU A 111 -24.18 4.53 -8.69
C GLU A 111 -23.32 3.45 -8.08
N LYS A 112 -22.22 3.09 -8.77
CA LYS A 112 -21.29 2.04 -8.36
C LYS A 112 -19.88 2.58 -8.19
N VAL A 113 -19.21 2.13 -7.14
CA VAL A 113 -17.82 2.44 -6.85
C VAL A 113 -17.04 1.15 -6.75
N VAL A 114 -15.90 1.06 -7.44
CA VAL A 114 -14.98 -0.07 -7.37
C VAL A 114 -13.65 0.43 -6.81
N MET A 115 -13.20 -0.16 -5.70
CA MET A 115 -11.86 0.12 -5.17
C MET A 115 -10.81 -0.53 -6.04
N ALA A 116 -9.81 0.23 -6.46
CA ALA A 116 -8.70 -0.27 -7.26
C ALA A 116 -7.38 -0.07 -6.51
N GLY A 117 -6.94 -1.09 -5.80
CA GLY A 117 -5.68 -1.11 -5.07
C GLY A 117 -4.52 -1.49 -5.97
N TRP A 118 -3.57 -0.57 -6.15
CA TRP A 118 -2.31 -0.82 -6.87
C TRP A 118 -1.13 -0.66 -5.91
N SER A 119 -0.17 -1.60 -5.92
CA SER A 119 1.01 -1.55 -5.05
C SER A 119 0.61 -1.41 -3.58
N GLY A 120 1.13 -0.41 -2.87
CA GLY A 120 0.74 -0.10 -1.48
C GLY A 120 -0.72 0.30 -1.29
N GLY A 121 -1.43 0.67 -2.36
CA GLY A 121 -2.87 0.89 -2.35
C GLY A 121 -3.69 -0.39 -2.24
N GLY A 122 -3.07 -1.57 -2.48
CA GLY A 122 -3.73 -2.86 -2.32
C GLY A 122 -4.21 -3.11 -0.90
N SER A 123 -3.31 -3.05 0.07
CA SER A 123 -3.69 -3.22 1.48
C SER A 123 -4.60 -2.11 1.99
N LEU A 124 -4.48 -0.88 1.46
CA LEU A 124 -5.38 0.23 1.81
C LEU A 124 -6.81 -0.07 1.34
N SER A 125 -7.01 -0.51 0.10
CA SER A 125 -8.35 -0.79 -0.44
C SER A 125 -9.04 -1.93 0.31
N MET A 126 -8.30 -2.99 0.68
CA MET A 126 -8.82 -4.08 1.50
C MET A 126 -9.15 -3.61 2.92
N PHE A 127 -8.30 -2.80 3.52
CA PHE A 127 -8.52 -2.25 4.86
C PHE A 127 -9.73 -1.32 4.88
N TYR A 128 -9.88 -0.46 3.85
CA TYR A 128 -11.06 0.38 3.70
C TYR A 128 -12.34 -0.46 3.59
N GLN A 129 -12.38 -1.42 2.67
CA GLN A 129 -13.56 -2.23 2.43
C GLN A 129 -13.97 -3.02 3.68
N ALA A 130 -13.01 -3.63 4.37
CA ALA A 130 -13.27 -4.35 5.61
C ALA A 130 -13.89 -3.43 6.69
N GLN A 131 -13.37 -2.21 6.86
CA GLN A 131 -13.90 -1.26 7.83
C GLN A 131 -15.21 -0.59 7.39
N ALA A 132 -15.46 -0.47 6.08
CA ALA A 132 -16.74 0.01 5.57
C ALA A 132 -17.86 -1.03 5.74
N GLU A 133 -17.55 -2.34 5.64
CA GLU A 133 -18.52 -3.42 5.87
C GLU A 133 -18.68 -3.76 7.36
N LYS A 134 -17.57 -3.76 8.12
CA LYS A 134 -17.52 -4.12 9.55
C LYS A 134 -16.70 -3.09 10.33
N PRO A 135 -17.24 -1.91 10.61
CA PRO A 135 -16.53 -0.83 11.28
C PRO A 135 -16.23 -1.19 12.74
N THR A 136 -14.96 -1.12 13.13
CA THR A 136 -14.49 -1.50 14.47
C THR A 136 -13.49 -0.54 15.09
N ILE A 137 -12.89 0.36 14.29
CA ILE A 137 -11.75 1.16 14.73
C ILE A 137 -12.23 2.49 15.33
N THR A 138 -11.85 2.73 16.60
CA THR A 138 -12.10 3.97 17.35
C THR A 138 -10.84 4.64 17.85
N ALA A 139 -9.67 4.02 17.63
CA ALA A 139 -8.38 4.56 18.03
C ALA A 139 -7.27 4.03 17.11
N THR A 140 -6.15 4.75 17.00
CA THR A 140 -4.91 4.29 16.37
C THR A 140 -4.27 3.14 17.15
N PRO A 141 -3.25 2.44 16.61
CA PRO A 141 -2.52 1.42 17.37
C PRO A 141 -1.88 1.92 18.68
N TRP A 142 -1.53 3.21 18.75
CA TRP A 142 -1.06 3.81 20.01
C TRP A 142 -2.20 4.12 20.99
N GLY A 143 -3.44 4.27 20.51
CA GLY A 143 -4.60 4.64 21.32
C GLY A 143 -5.03 6.09 21.17
N ASP A 144 -4.45 6.87 20.25
CA ASP A 144 -4.97 8.19 19.92
C ASP A 144 -6.35 8.05 19.26
N PRO A 145 -7.33 8.89 19.59
CA PRO A 145 -8.69 8.76 19.08
C PRO A 145 -8.74 8.97 17.56
N VAL A 146 -9.41 8.05 16.88
CA VAL A 146 -9.78 8.15 15.46
C VAL A 146 -11.08 7.39 15.26
N ASP A 147 -12.15 8.08 14.87
CA ASP A 147 -13.47 7.46 14.77
C ASP A 147 -13.76 6.97 13.34
N VAL A 148 -13.15 5.86 12.97
CA VAL A 148 -13.48 5.16 11.71
C VAL A 148 -14.84 4.46 11.83
N ALA A 149 -15.16 3.93 13.03
CA ALA A 149 -16.40 3.22 13.26
C ALA A 149 -17.64 4.10 13.14
N GLY A 150 -17.55 5.36 13.61
CA GLY A 150 -18.63 6.34 13.50
C GLY A 150 -18.63 7.15 12.21
N ALA A 151 -17.62 7.00 11.34
CA ALA A 151 -17.47 7.82 10.14
C ALA A 151 -18.50 7.54 9.04
N GLY A 152 -19.28 6.46 9.14
CA GLY A 152 -20.28 6.10 8.12
C GLY A 152 -19.66 5.79 6.76
N LEU A 153 -18.51 5.07 6.72
CA LEU A 153 -17.86 4.70 5.48
C LEU A 153 -18.81 3.92 4.57
N ILE A 154 -18.87 4.30 3.31
CA ILE A 154 -19.73 3.66 2.30
C ILE A 154 -18.94 2.51 1.68
N PRO A 155 -19.38 1.24 1.79
CA PRO A 155 -18.72 0.12 1.12
C PRO A 155 -18.70 0.31 -0.41
N ALA A 156 -17.59 -0.07 -1.03
CA ALA A 156 -17.52 -0.19 -2.49
C ALA A 156 -18.31 -1.43 -2.96
N ASP A 157 -18.64 -1.43 -4.24
CA ASP A 157 -19.40 -2.53 -4.86
C ASP A 157 -18.50 -3.70 -5.31
N ALA A 158 -17.19 -3.49 -5.39
CA ALA A 158 -16.16 -4.50 -5.68
C ALA A 158 -14.76 -3.99 -5.36
N VAL A 159 -13.77 -4.90 -5.31
CA VAL A 159 -12.36 -4.57 -5.08
C VAL A 159 -11.48 -5.19 -6.15
N LEU A 160 -10.60 -4.39 -6.74
CA LEU A 160 -9.51 -4.81 -7.63
C LEU A 160 -8.18 -4.73 -6.89
N GLN A 161 -7.36 -5.76 -7.04
CA GLN A 161 -5.99 -5.84 -6.53
C GLN A 161 -5.05 -5.96 -7.72
N LEU A 162 -4.38 -4.87 -8.08
CA LEU A 162 -3.57 -4.76 -9.30
C LEU A 162 -2.10 -4.60 -8.92
N ALA A 163 -1.27 -5.60 -9.19
CA ALA A 163 0.14 -5.60 -8.74
C ALA A 163 0.27 -5.14 -7.28
N ALA A 164 -0.52 -5.73 -6.38
CA ALA A 164 -0.78 -5.23 -5.04
C ALA A 164 0.13 -5.85 -3.98
N HIS A 165 0.60 -5.05 -3.04
CA HIS A 165 1.27 -5.54 -1.84
C HIS A 165 0.26 -6.11 -0.83
N VAL A 166 0.67 -7.16 -0.12
CA VAL A 166 -0.12 -7.74 0.99
C VAL A 166 -0.34 -6.75 2.14
N SER A 167 0.66 -5.92 2.44
CA SER A 167 0.66 -4.91 3.51
C SER A 167 1.93 -4.08 3.41
N ARG A 168 1.85 -2.79 3.67
CA ARG A 168 3.06 -1.94 3.77
C ARG A 168 3.98 -2.42 4.89
N ALA A 169 3.42 -2.77 6.04
CA ALA A 169 4.16 -3.28 7.19
C ALA A 169 4.85 -4.63 6.92
N ILE A 170 4.14 -5.58 6.31
CA ILE A 170 4.72 -6.88 5.96
C ILE A 170 5.80 -6.70 4.91
N THR A 171 5.52 -5.93 3.85
CA THR A 171 6.49 -5.66 2.77
C THR A 171 7.75 -5.00 3.30
N LEU A 172 7.62 -3.95 4.16
CA LEU A 172 8.79 -3.37 4.81
C LEU A 172 9.56 -4.41 5.62
N THR A 173 8.87 -5.23 6.42
CA THR A 173 9.53 -6.23 7.27
C THR A 173 10.29 -7.25 6.42
N GLU A 174 9.74 -7.66 5.27
CA GLU A 174 10.41 -8.56 4.31
C GLU A 174 11.62 -7.90 3.62
N TRP A 175 11.69 -6.57 3.58
CA TRP A 175 12.80 -5.80 3.00
C TRP A 175 13.74 -5.17 4.04
N LEU A 176 13.39 -5.28 5.33
CA LEU A 176 14.17 -4.72 6.42
C LEU A 176 15.49 -5.51 6.58
N ASP A 177 16.62 -4.83 6.54
CA ASP A 177 17.94 -5.44 6.65
C ASP A 177 18.19 -5.97 8.07
N PRO A 178 18.16 -7.28 8.31
CA PRO A 178 18.26 -7.84 9.65
C PRO A 178 19.68 -7.81 10.21
N SER A 179 20.67 -7.48 9.38
CA SER A 179 22.06 -7.39 9.82
C SER A 179 22.32 -6.22 10.77
N ILE A 180 21.51 -5.16 10.70
CA ILE A 180 21.67 -3.98 11.57
C ILE A 180 21.25 -4.32 13.01
N ARG A 181 22.21 -4.27 13.93
CA ARG A 181 22.02 -4.61 15.33
C ARG A 181 21.55 -3.42 16.17
N ASN A 182 21.94 -2.21 15.78
CA ASN A 182 21.67 -0.97 16.50
C ASN A 182 21.13 0.10 15.55
N GLU A 183 19.91 0.59 15.80
CA GLU A 183 19.28 1.62 14.94
C GLU A 183 20.01 2.98 15.01
N LEU A 184 20.79 3.23 16.07
CA LEU A 184 21.61 4.45 16.22
C LEU A 184 23.01 4.32 15.60
N ASP A 185 23.42 3.10 15.27
CA ASP A 185 24.69 2.80 14.60
C ASP A 185 24.45 1.74 13.51
N PRO A 186 24.02 2.14 12.31
CA PRO A 186 23.70 1.20 11.23
C PRO A 186 24.92 0.48 10.65
N ASP A 187 26.13 0.83 11.06
CA ASP A 187 27.38 0.16 10.67
C ASP A 187 27.73 -0.98 11.64
N ASP A 188 27.09 -1.08 12.81
CA ASP A 188 27.12 -2.27 13.68
C ASP A 188 26.21 -3.37 13.07
N ARG A 189 26.86 -4.27 12.31
CA ARG A 189 26.17 -5.26 11.48
C ARG A 189 26.57 -6.69 11.79
N ASP A 190 25.60 -7.59 11.68
CA ASP A 190 25.83 -9.03 11.66
C ASP A 190 26.22 -9.49 10.25
N VAL A 191 27.47 -9.86 10.06
CA VAL A 191 28.00 -10.29 8.74
C VAL A 191 27.21 -11.48 8.16
N GLU A 192 26.75 -12.42 9.00
CA GLU A 192 26.01 -13.59 8.53
C GLU A 192 24.59 -13.29 8.04
N LEU A 193 24.06 -12.11 8.42
CA LEU A 193 22.73 -11.62 8.00
C LEU A 193 22.81 -10.47 6.99
N ASP A 194 24.02 -9.99 6.65
CA ASP A 194 24.20 -8.94 5.64
C ASP A 194 24.24 -9.56 4.23
N LEU A 195 23.15 -9.45 3.49
CA LEU A 195 23.05 -9.97 2.12
C LEU A 195 24.10 -9.38 1.17
N TYR A 196 24.65 -8.22 1.51
CA TYR A 196 25.53 -7.44 0.63
C TYR A 196 27.00 -7.45 1.07
N ASP A 197 27.30 -8.08 2.21
CA ASP A 197 28.70 -8.25 2.67
C ASP A 197 29.32 -9.47 1.99
N PRO A 198 30.44 -9.32 1.25
CA PRO A 198 31.11 -10.43 0.59
C PRO A 198 31.70 -11.47 1.56
N ARG A 199 31.79 -11.14 2.85
CA ARG A 199 32.25 -12.07 3.90
C ARG A 199 31.11 -12.95 4.45
N ASN A 200 29.85 -12.67 4.07
CA ASN A 200 28.72 -13.51 4.49
C ASN A 200 28.91 -14.93 3.92
N PRO A 201 28.98 -15.98 4.77
CA PRO A 201 29.12 -17.35 4.28
C PRO A 201 27.86 -17.86 3.55
N ASN A 202 26.72 -17.20 3.74
CA ASN A 202 25.45 -17.56 3.10
C ASN A 202 25.28 -16.76 1.82
N GLN A 203 25.53 -17.40 0.69
CA GLN A 203 25.40 -16.81 -0.65
C GLN A 203 24.31 -17.53 -1.46
N PRO A 204 23.70 -16.88 -2.47
CA PRO A 204 22.76 -17.55 -3.36
C PRO A 204 23.39 -18.79 -4.06
N PRO A 205 22.65 -19.89 -4.27
CA PRO A 205 21.26 -20.10 -3.82
C PRO A 205 21.19 -20.31 -2.30
N TYR A 206 20.24 -19.61 -1.65
CA TYR A 206 20.08 -19.68 -0.20
C TYR A 206 19.39 -20.99 0.22
N THR A 207 19.78 -21.54 1.39
CA THR A 207 19.11 -22.69 1.98
C THR A 207 17.83 -22.27 2.71
N ASP A 208 16.87 -23.18 2.87
CA ASP A 208 15.63 -22.94 3.59
C ASP A 208 15.89 -22.52 5.05
N GLU A 209 16.88 -23.16 5.73
CA GLU A 209 17.25 -22.80 7.10
C GLU A 209 17.78 -21.37 7.20
N TYR A 210 18.55 -20.93 6.20
CA TYR A 210 19.02 -19.55 6.17
C TYR A 210 17.87 -18.57 5.95
N LEU A 211 16.97 -18.87 5.03
CA LEU A 211 15.80 -18.04 4.74
C LEU A 211 14.88 -17.91 5.95
N GLU A 212 14.62 -18.99 6.67
CA GLU A 212 13.84 -18.97 7.92
C GLU A 212 14.53 -18.11 8.99
N ARG A 213 15.84 -18.30 9.20
CA ARG A 213 16.64 -17.48 10.12
C ARG A 213 16.62 -16.02 9.72
N PHE A 214 16.78 -15.71 8.44
CA PHE A 214 16.76 -14.35 7.92
C PHE A 214 15.42 -13.68 8.15
N ARG A 215 14.30 -14.33 7.81
CA ARG A 215 12.94 -13.84 8.06
C ARG A 215 12.65 -13.64 9.54
N ALA A 216 13.06 -14.57 10.38
CA ALA A 216 12.93 -14.43 11.83
C ALA A 216 13.70 -13.21 12.36
N ALA A 217 14.89 -12.95 11.85
CA ALA A 217 15.72 -11.81 12.21
C ALA A 217 15.11 -10.46 11.73
N GLN A 218 14.48 -10.42 10.55
CA GLN A 218 13.72 -9.25 10.07
C GLN A 218 12.55 -8.93 11.01
N ILE A 219 11.75 -9.92 11.39
CA ILE A 219 10.63 -9.76 12.33
C ILE A 219 11.14 -9.32 13.71
N ALA A 220 12.25 -9.89 14.16
CA ALA A 220 12.86 -9.51 15.44
C ALA A 220 13.34 -8.05 15.42
N ARG A 221 13.94 -7.58 14.30
CA ARG A 221 14.33 -6.17 14.14
C ARG A 221 13.12 -5.25 14.18
N SER A 222 12.05 -5.54 13.44
CA SER A 222 10.79 -4.79 13.53
C SER A 222 10.29 -4.73 14.98
N GLY A 223 10.32 -5.85 15.71
CA GLY A 223 9.91 -5.91 17.12
C GLY A 223 10.81 -5.08 18.07
N ARG A 224 12.12 -4.94 17.80
CA ARG A 224 12.99 -4.05 18.56
C ARG A 224 12.60 -2.57 18.37
N ILE A 225 12.30 -2.19 17.13
CA ILE A 225 11.82 -0.84 16.82
C ILE A 225 10.47 -0.59 17.50
N ASP A 226 9.53 -1.53 17.44
CA ASP A 226 8.23 -1.45 18.14
C ASP A 226 8.41 -1.20 19.63
N ALA A 227 9.29 -1.95 20.29
CA ALA A 227 9.55 -1.81 21.73
C ALA A 227 10.13 -0.44 22.09
N TRP A 228 11.07 0.06 21.28
CA TRP A 228 11.64 1.39 21.47
C TRP A 228 10.60 2.50 21.25
N VAL A 229 9.79 2.39 20.21
CA VAL A 229 8.71 3.34 19.88
C VAL A 229 7.70 3.40 21.03
N ARG A 230 7.18 2.24 21.47
CA ARG A 230 6.21 2.16 22.59
C ARG A 230 6.80 2.69 23.88
N GLY A 231 8.01 2.27 24.25
CA GLY A 231 8.67 2.76 25.46
C GLY A 231 8.89 4.28 25.44
N THR A 232 9.18 4.85 24.27
CA THR A 232 9.31 6.30 24.11
C THR A 232 7.98 7.02 24.28
N LEU A 233 6.92 6.55 23.63
CA LEU A 233 5.57 7.12 23.75
C LEU A 233 5.04 7.03 25.18
N GLU A 234 5.23 5.89 25.86
CA GLU A 234 4.84 5.72 27.27
C GLU A 234 5.61 6.68 28.20
N ARG A 235 6.92 6.86 27.96
CA ARG A 235 7.73 7.83 28.73
C ARG A 235 7.20 9.25 28.51
N LEU A 236 6.98 9.67 27.27
CA LEU A 236 6.43 10.99 26.95
C LEU A 236 5.07 11.21 27.62
N LYS A 237 4.20 10.21 27.61
CA LYS A 237 2.89 10.28 28.27
C LYS A 237 3.02 10.47 29.77
N ARG A 238 3.90 9.74 30.44
CA ARG A 238 4.15 9.88 31.90
C ARG A 238 4.74 11.23 32.28
N GLU A 239 5.51 11.83 31.38
CA GLU A 239 6.11 13.17 31.55
C GLU A 239 5.12 14.32 31.25
N GLY A 240 3.84 14.04 30.94
CA GLY A 240 2.86 15.06 30.55
C GLY A 240 3.06 15.61 29.12
N ARG A 241 3.86 14.94 28.31
CA ARG A 241 4.25 15.29 26.95
C ARG A 241 3.60 14.38 25.91
N GLY A 242 2.42 13.86 26.20
CA GLY A 242 1.75 12.82 25.40
C GLY A 242 1.39 13.21 23.97
N THR A 243 1.36 14.52 23.65
CA THR A 243 1.13 15.03 22.29
C THR A 243 2.43 15.24 21.49
N GLU A 244 3.59 15.07 22.11
CA GLU A 244 4.86 15.21 21.40
C GLU A 244 5.13 14.00 20.50
N GLU A 245 5.88 14.26 19.43
CA GLU A 245 6.33 13.26 18.47
C GLU A 245 7.87 13.22 18.41
N ARG A 246 8.42 12.11 17.96
CA ARG A 246 9.85 11.96 17.65
C ARG A 246 9.98 11.37 16.26
N ALA A 247 10.73 12.06 15.39
CA ALA A 247 11.16 11.49 14.13
C ALA A 247 12.41 10.61 14.34
N PHE A 248 12.53 9.56 13.54
CA PHE A 248 13.72 8.70 13.51
C PHE A 248 13.97 8.14 12.13
N VAL A 249 15.17 7.63 11.92
CA VAL A 249 15.59 7.05 10.64
C VAL A 249 15.62 5.53 10.78
N VAL A 250 15.03 4.84 9.81
CA VAL A 250 15.12 3.39 9.66
C VAL A 250 16.10 3.10 8.53
N HIS A 251 17.27 2.58 8.87
CA HIS A 251 18.31 2.24 7.93
C HIS A 251 18.10 0.83 7.34
N GLY A 252 18.64 0.56 6.14
CA GLY A 252 18.60 -0.77 5.55
C GLY A 252 17.18 -1.28 5.34
N THR A 253 16.49 -0.82 4.30
CA THR A 253 15.08 -1.14 4.04
C THR A 253 14.86 -1.75 2.65
N MET A 254 15.94 -2.22 2.01
CA MET A 254 15.92 -2.88 0.72
C MET A 254 16.82 -4.13 0.73
N ALA A 255 16.58 -5.04 1.67
CA ALA A 255 17.32 -6.29 1.84
C ALA A 255 16.39 -7.51 1.75
N ASP A 256 16.01 -7.87 0.53
CA ASP A 256 15.19 -9.05 0.26
C ASP A 256 16.00 -10.12 -0.49
N PRO A 257 16.09 -11.35 0.03
CA PRO A 257 16.77 -12.45 -0.64
C PRO A 257 16.23 -12.75 -2.05
N ARG A 258 14.95 -12.49 -2.31
CA ARG A 258 14.30 -12.67 -3.61
C ARG A 258 14.99 -11.89 -4.75
N TRP A 259 15.62 -10.75 -4.45
CA TRP A 259 16.33 -9.97 -5.47
C TRP A 259 17.71 -10.52 -5.83
N LEU A 260 18.29 -11.39 -4.98
CA LEU A 260 19.59 -12.01 -5.20
C LEU A 260 19.45 -13.46 -5.68
N ASP A 261 18.37 -14.13 -5.29
CA ASP A 261 18.07 -15.51 -5.64
C ASP A 261 16.69 -15.63 -6.31
N LEU A 262 16.69 -15.89 -7.62
CA LEU A 262 15.46 -15.98 -8.42
C LEU A 262 14.68 -17.28 -8.19
N SER A 263 15.24 -18.25 -7.47
CA SER A 263 14.53 -19.49 -7.11
C SER A 263 13.53 -19.26 -5.97
N ILE A 264 13.66 -18.14 -5.24
CA ILE A 264 12.75 -17.77 -4.15
C ILE A 264 11.56 -17.02 -4.74
N ASP A 265 10.34 -17.55 -4.55
CA ASP A 265 9.10 -16.97 -5.09
C ASP A 265 9.23 -16.69 -6.59
N PRO A 266 9.47 -17.74 -7.42
CA PRO A 266 9.94 -17.61 -8.79
C PRO A 266 8.89 -16.99 -9.71
N ASN A 267 9.35 -16.07 -10.56
CA ASN A 267 8.54 -15.40 -11.58
C ASN A 267 9.41 -14.90 -12.73
N ASP A 268 8.88 -14.05 -13.61
CA ASP A 268 9.60 -13.50 -14.76
C ASP A 268 10.39 -12.21 -14.45
N ARG A 269 10.59 -11.84 -13.17
CA ARG A 269 11.29 -10.61 -12.77
C ARG A 269 12.72 -10.56 -13.32
N LYS A 270 13.19 -9.33 -13.54
CA LYS A 270 14.57 -9.09 -13.91
C LYS A 270 15.47 -9.47 -12.72
N GLY A 271 16.62 -10.02 -13.00
CA GLY A 271 17.58 -10.31 -11.92
C GLY A 271 18.64 -11.27 -12.36
N PRO A 272 19.51 -11.75 -11.41
CA PRO A 272 19.63 -11.33 -10.00
C PRO A 272 20.24 -9.93 -9.84
N ASN A 273 20.31 -9.44 -8.59
CA ASN A 273 20.83 -8.12 -8.22
C ASN A 273 20.04 -6.94 -8.83
N TRP A 274 18.73 -7.09 -8.87
CA TRP A 274 17.83 -6.05 -9.37
C TRP A 274 16.55 -5.97 -8.54
N CYS A 275 16.12 -4.74 -8.25
CA CYS A 275 14.79 -4.43 -7.74
C CYS A 275 14.23 -3.21 -8.49
N PHE A 276 12.96 -2.86 -8.27
CA PHE A 276 12.28 -1.73 -8.95
C PHE A 276 12.97 -0.36 -8.74
N MET A 277 13.87 -0.24 -7.76
CA MET A 277 14.69 0.96 -7.51
C MET A 277 16.12 0.85 -8.06
N GLY A 278 16.48 -0.26 -8.71
CA GLY A 278 17.82 -0.50 -9.26
C GLY A 278 18.60 -1.58 -8.52
N ASP A 279 19.91 -1.38 -8.32
CA ASP A 279 20.76 -2.30 -7.57
C ASP A 279 20.37 -2.31 -6.08
N PRO A 280 19.91 -3.45 -5.51
CA PRO A 280 19.39 -3.51 -4.15
C PRO A 280 20.44 -3.18 -3.09
N LYS A 281 21.72 -3.50 -3.31
CA LYS A 281 22.82 -3.12 -2.41
C LYS A 281 22.92 -1.60 -2.28
N THR A 282 22.89 -0.90 -3.42
CA THR A 282 22.97 0.57 -3.46
C THR A 282 21.75 1.21 -2.80
N VAL A 283 20.54 0.74 -3.13
CA VAL A 283 19.30 1.37 -2.62
C VAL A 283 18.99 1.02 -1.17
N ASN A 284 19.61 -0.03 -0.60
CA ASN A 284 19.38 -0.46 0.78
C ASN A 284 19.58 0.67 1.80
N MET A 285 20.51 1.60 1.54
CA MET A 285 20.83 2.71 2.44
C MET A 285 20.44 4.09 1.87
N MET A 286 19.81 4.15 0.69
CA MET A 286 19.41 5.42 0.06
C MET A 286 18.27 6.11 0.82
N PRO A 287 18.19 7.45 0.75
CA PRO A 287 17.11 8.22 1.41
C PRO A 287 15.69 7.83 0.98
N ALA A 288 15.51 7.36 -0.25
CA ALA A 288 14.21 7.00 -0.82
C ALA A 288 13.66 5.62 -0.38
N GLY A 289 14.34 4.89 0.51
CA GLY A 289 13.87 3.59 1.01
C GLY A 289 12.56 3.72 1.79
N LEU A 290 11.75 2.65 1.81
CA LEU A 290 10.52 2.58 2.60
C LEU A 290 10.82 2.85 4.08
N ALA A 291 9.90 3.52 4.76
CA ALA A 291 10.00 3.88 6.18
C ALA A 291 11.27 4.66 6.57
N ARG A 292 12.09 5.08 5.62
CA ARG A 292 13.40 5.72 5.88
C ARG A 292 13.29 6.84 6.92
N TYR A 293 12.27 7.67 6.81
CA TYR A 293 11.95 8.71 7.78
C TYR A 293 10.59 8.40 8.38
N SER A 294 10.57 8.10 9.66
CA SER A 294 9.36 7.72 10.38
C SER A 294 9.19 8.56 11.65
N SER A 295 7.96 8.66 12.13
CA SER A 295 7.64 9.12 13.47
C SER A 295 7.09 7.96 14.31
N LEU A 296 7.04 8.14 15.63
CA LEU A 296 6.67 7.06 16.54
C LEU A 296 5.27 6.50 16.23
N ARG A 297 4.27 7.37 16.05
CA ARG A 297 2.90 6.95 15.78
C ARG A 297 2.70 6.39 14.38
N ALA A 298 3.35 7.02 13.39
CA ALA A 298 3.33 6.53 12.01
C ALA A 298 3.95 5.14 11.89
N TRP A 299 5.03 4.87 12.63
CA TRP A 299 5.63 3.54 12.68
C TRP A 299 4.60 2.48 13.10
N LEU A 300 3.91 2.69 14.22
CA LEU A 300 2.93 1.71 14.74
C LEU A 300 1.76 1.51 13.77
N SER A 301 1.23 2.59 13.19
CA SER A 301 0.08 2.52 12.29
C SER A 301 0.42 1.93 10.92
N GLN A 302 1.58 2.30 10.36
CA GLN A 302 1.91 2.00 8.97
C GLN A 302 2.91 0.87 8.80
N TRP A 303 3.96 0.78 9.66
CA TRP A 303 5.15 -0.01 9.41
C TRP A 303 5.38 -1.18 10.36
N SER A 304 4.81 -1.14 11.56
CA SER A 304 4.98 -2.22 12.53
C SER A 304 4.37 -3.52 12.01
N TYR A 305 5.17 -4.58 11.98
CA TYR A 305 4.72 -5.92 11.61
C TYR A 305 3.54 -6.43 12.46
N ARG A 306 3.52 -6.06 13.74
CA ARG A 306 2.56 -6.54 14.73
C ARG A 306 1.35 -5.64 14.91
N GLU A 307 1.55 -4.32 14.77
CA GLU A 307 0.56 -3.32 15.18
C GLU A 307 -0.26 -2.77 14.01
N SER A 308 0.34 -2.73 12.80
CA SER A 308 -0.38 -2.20 11.63
C SER A 308 -1.59 -3.06 11.29
N ARG A 309 -2.75 -2.41 11.20
CA ARG A 309 -4.03 -3.05 10.90
C ARG A 309 -4.29 -3.18 9.40
N ALA A 310 -3.54 -2.43 8.57
CA ALA A 310 -3.66 -2.48 7.12
C ALA A 310 -2.98 -3.75 6.56
N ASN A 311 -3.49 -4.92 6.92
CA ASN A 311 -3.04 -6.22 6.48
C ASN A 311 -4.04 -6.78 5.46
N GLY A 312 -3.68 -6.72 4.17
CA GLY A 312 -4.57 -7.09 3.06
C GLY A 312 -5.19 -8.48 3.20
N PRO A 313 -4.39 -9.57 3.36
CA PRO A 313 -4.92 -10.92 3.53
C PRO A 313 -5.88 -11.06 4.73
N LYS A 314 -5.57 -10.41 5.84
CA LYS A 314 -6.44 -10.43 7.04
C LYS A 314 -7.73 -9.66 6.80
N CYS A 315 -7.64 -8.46 6.24
CA CYS A 315 -8.80 -7.64 5.89
C CYS A 315 -9.69 -8.31 4.83
N ALA A 316 -9.07 -9.03 3.88
CA ALA A 316 -9.80 -9.78 2.85
C ALA A 316 -10.78 -10.82 3.43
N GLY A 317 -10.53 -11.33 4.64
CA GLY A 317 -11.45 -12.25 5.35
C GLY A 317 -12.75 -11.61 5.81
N ASP A 318 -12.81 -10.28 5.88
CA ASP A 318 -13.97 -9.51 6.33
C ASP A 318 -14.78 -8.87 5.19
N ILE A 319 -14.35 -9.08 3.94
CA ILE A 319 -14.95 -8.49 2.74
C ILE A 319 -16.00 -9.44 2.16
N SER A 320 -17.15 -8.90 1.73
CA SER A 320 -18.23 -9.67 1.12
C SER A 320 -18.46 -9.39 -0.37
N VAL A 321 -17.88 -8.31 -0.90
CA VAL A 321 -18.02 -7.91 -2.30
C VAL A 321 -17.08 -8.68 -3.24
N PRO A 322 -17.39 -8.76 -4.56
CA PRO A 322 -16.52 -9.42 -5.53
C PRO A 322 -15.08 -8.89 -5.53
N VAL A 323 -14.11 -9.79 -5.66
CA VAL A 323 -12.68 -9.45 -5.67
C VAL A 323 -11.99 -9.99 -6.93
N LEU A 324 -11.27 -9.10 -7.64
CA LEU A 324 -10.35 -9.46 -8.70
C LEU A 324 -8.91 -9.20 -8.28
N VAL A 325 -8.06 -10.20 -8.42
CA VAL A 325 -6.60 -10.07 -8.21
C VAL A 325 -5.90 -10.22 -9.55
N ILE A 326 -5.05 -9.26 -9.91
CA ILE A 326 -4.17 -9.34 -11.10
C ILE A 326 -2.72 -9.32 -10.64
N GLU A 327 -2.02 -10.40 -10.92
CA GLU A 327 -0.59 -10.56 -10.75
C GLU A 327 0.13 -10.15 -12.02
N ASN A 328 1.20 -9.35 -11.88
CA ASN A 328 2.14 -9.06 -12.95
C ASN A 328 3.35 -9.99 -12.80
N SER A 329 3.54 -10.97 -13.69
CA SER A 329 4.52 -12.03 -13.45
C SER A 329 5.99 -11.60 -13.55
N ALA A 330 6.31 -10.40 -14.06
CA ALA A 330 7.66 -9.85 -14.05
C ALA A 330 7.83 -8.73 -13.00
N ASP A 331 6.94 -8.68 -12.01
CA ASP A 331 7.01 -7.75 -10.89
C ASP A 331 8.08 -8.19 -9.89
N ASP A 332 8.96 -7.28 -9.51
CA ASP A 332 10.04 -7.50 -8.54
C ASP A 332 9.75 -6.89 -7.15
N GLY A 333 8.65 -6.16 -7.02
CA GLY A 333 8.15 -5.61 -5.76
C GLY A 333 6.96 -6.38 -5.20
N CYS A 334 6.01 -6.79 -6.06
CA CYS A 334 4.83 -7.58 -5.71
C CYS A 334 4.93 -8.97 -6.35
N THR A 335 5.76 -9.82 -5.78
CA THR A 335 6.01 -11.19 -6.26
C THR A 335 4.79 -12.10 -6.12
N PRO A 336 4.71 -13.27 -6.77
CA PRO A 336 3.51 -14.12 -6.81
C PRO A 336 2.89 -14.44 -5.45
N SER A 337 3.71 -14.60 -4.42
CA SER A 337 3.23 -14.85 -3.06
C SER A 337 2.33 -13.74 -2.51
N HIS A 338 2.48 -12.50 -2.98
CA HIS A 338 1.60 -11.39 -2.59
C HIS A 338 0.18 -11.60 -3.13
N ALA A 339 0.05 -11.84 -4.43
CA ALA A 339 -1.24 -12.09 -5.08
C ALA A 339 -1.92 -13.35 -4.50
N ALA A 340 -1.15 -14.43 -4.34
CA ALA A 340 -1.65 -15.69 -3.77
C ALA A 340 -2.17 -15.51 -2.33
N ARG A 341 -1.47 -14.78 -1.47
CA ARG A 341 -1.89 -14.52 -0.07
C ARG A 341 -3.12 -13.64 0.00
N ILE A 342 -3.24 -12.61 -0.85
CA ILE A 342 -4.44 -11.78 -0.95
C ILE A 342 -5.63 -12.63 -1.39
N TYR A 343 -5.47 -13.40 -2.49
CA TYR A 343 -6.52 -14.27 -3.02
C TYR A 343 -6.99 -15.31 -2.00
N ALA A 344 -6.06 -15.97 -1.31
CA ALA A 344 -6.37 -16.94 -0.26
C ALA A 344 -7.07 -16.29 0.96
N GLY A 345 -6.79 -15.01 1.24
CA GLY A 345 -7.41 -14.25 2.32
C GLY A 345 -8.92 -14.02 2.13
N VAL A 346 -9.39 -13.91 0.88
CA VAL A 346 -10.82 -13.76 0.56
C VAL A 346 -11.55 -15.06 0.86
N GLN A 347 -12.56 -15.05 1.73
CA GLN A 347 -13.22 -16.24 2.26
C GLN A 347 -14.45 -16.70 1.45
N HIS A 348 -14.95 -15.87 0.53
CA HIS A 348 -16.07 -16.23 -0.35
C HIS A 348 -15.60 -16.65 -1.73
N ASP A 349 -16.48 -17.27 -2.53
CA ASP A 349 -16.16 -17.83 -3.86
C ASP A 349 -16.20 -16.78 -4.97
N ASP A 350 -16.74 -15.57 -4.72
CA ASP A 350 -16.81 -14.50 -5.73
C ASP A 350 -15.48 -13.76 -5.84
N LYS A 351 -14.43 -14.50 -6.20
CA LYS A 351 -13.06 -14.01 -6.39
C LYS A 351 -12.42 -14.63 -7.62
N GLU A 352 -11.55 -13.87 -8.27
CA GLU A 352 -10.80 -14.32 -9.44
C GLU A 352 -9.34 -13.89 -9.33
N LEU A 353 -8.42 -14.73 -9.78
CA LEU A 353 -6.98 -14.43 -9.91
C LEU A 353 -6.59 -14.59 -11.38
N HIS A 354 -5.96 -13.55 -11.93
CA HIS A 354 -5.40 -13.55 -13.27
C HIS A 354 -3.92 -13.17 -13.23
N VAL A 355 -3.13 -13.76 -14.13
CA VAL A 355 -1.71 -13.48 -14.29
C VAL A 355 -1.46 -12.84 -15.65
N VAL A 356 -0.90 -11.62 -15.67
CA VAL A 356 -0.43 -10.99 -16.90
C VAL A 356 1.05 -11.34 -17.08
N LYS A 357 1.28 -12.35 -17.95
CA LYS A 357 2.59 -12.95 -18.15
C LYS A 357 3.60 -11.94 -18.71
N GLY A 358 4.76 -11.81 -18.06
CA GLY A 358 5.83 -10.90 -18.44
C GLY A 358 5.57 -9.41 -18.13
N ALA A 359 4.45 -9.06 -17.50
CA ALA A 359 4.17 -7.68 -17.12
C ALA A 359 5.02 -7.26 -15.91
N THR A 360 5.64 -6.08 -16.00
CA THR A 360 6.38 -5.44 -14.90
C THR A 360 5.44 -4.61 -14.04
N HIS A 361 5.92 -4.16 -12.88
CA HIS A 361 5.11 -3.40 -11.91
C HIS A 361 4.38 -2.19 -12.53
N TYR A 362 5.04 -1.43 -13.38
CA TYR A 362 4.52 -0.19 -13.99
C TYR A 362 4.16 -0.33 -15.47
N TYR A 363 4.30 -1.50 -16.08
CA TYR A 363 4.11 -1.74 -17.53
C TYR A 363 4.96 -0.81 -18.42
N ILE A 364 6.12 -0.36 -17.96
CA ILE A 364 6.97 0.56 -18.73
C ILE A 364 7.45 -0.12 -20.00
N GLY A 365 7.16 0.51 -21.15
CA GLY A 365 7.50 -0.06 -22.46
C GLY A 365 6.67 -1.29 -22.88
N GLN A 366 5.56 -1.59 -22.17
CA GLN A 366 4.75 -2.79 -22.36
C GLN A 366 3.28 -2.45 -22.67
N PRO A 367 2.97 -1.72 -23.76
CA PRO A 367 1.60 -1.31 -24.08
C PRO A 367 0.65 -2.50 -24.27
N ASP A 368 1.14 -3.62 -24.82
CA ASP A 368 0.33 -4.83 -25.04
C ASP A 368 -0.06 -5.49 -23.70
N LYS A 369 0.85 -5.50 -22.71
CA LYS A 369 0.57 -6.03 -21.38
C LYS A 369 -0.41 -5.14 -20.61
N MET A 370 -0.28 -3.85 -20.78
CA MET A 370 -1.25 -2.89 -20.24
C MET A 370 -2.63 -3.13 -20.86
N ALA A 371 -2.71 -3.30 -22.18
CA ALA A 371 -3.97 -3.58 -22.88
C ALA A 371 -4.59 -4.91 -22.42
N GLU A 372 -3.78 -5.95 -22.20
CA GLU A 372 -4.21 -7.24 -21.66
C GLU A 372 -4.83 -7.06 -20.25
N ALA A 373 -4.15 -6.36 -19.33
CA ALA A 373 -4.65 -6.09 -17.99
C ALA A 373 -5.97 -5.28 -18.01
N VAL A 374 -6.05 -4.25 -18.85
CA VAL A 374 -7.28 -3.45 -19.04
C VAL A 374 -8.43 -4.32 -19.57
N ALA A 375 -8.16 -5.22 -20.52
CA ALA A 375 -9.17 -6.12 -21.05
C ALA A 375 -9.71 -7.10 -19.99
N ILE A 376 -8.82 -7.62 -19.12
CA ILE A 376 -9.21 -8.48 -17.99
C ILE A 376 -10.13 -7.70 -17.04
N VAL A 377 -9.75 -6.49 -16.63
CA VAL A 377 -10.57 -5.64 -15.74
C VAL A 377 -11.93 -5.35 -16.39
N ALA A 378 -11.96 -4.92 -17.65
CA ALA A 378 -13.20 -4.59 -18.34
C ALA A 378 -14.14 -5.79 -18.47
N ALA A 379 -13.61 -6.96 -18.85
CA ALA A 379 -14.39 -8.20 -18.97
C ALA A 379 -14.95 -8.64 -17.61
N TRP A 380 -14.14 -8.54 -16.54
CA TRP A 380 -14.56 -8.90 -15.19
C TRP A 380 -15.66 -7.95 -14.67
N LEU A 381 -15.51 -6.64 -14.85
CA LEU A 381 -16.52 -5.66 -14.45
C LEU A 381 -17.86 -5.90 -15.18
N LYS A 382 -17.84 -6.23 -16.48
CA LYS A 382 -19.03 -6.63 -17.24
C LYS A 382 -19.67 -7.91 -16.69
N LYS A 383 -18.86 -8.94 -16.43
CA LYS A 383 -19.31 -10.19 -15.81
C LYS A 383 -20.01 -9.96 -14.47
N LYS A 384 -19.53 -8.99 -13.67
CA LYS A 384 -20.11 -8.60 -12.37
C LYS A 384 -21.25 -7.58 -12.50
N LYS A 385 -21.67 -7.20 -13.71
CA LYS A 385 -22.71 -6.18 -13.97
C LYS A 385 -22.37 -4.82 -13.33
N LEU A 386 -21.09 -4.50 -13.28
CA LEU A 386 -20.54 -3.20 -12.84
C LEU A 386 -20.24 -2.28 -14.02
N LEU A 387 -20.24 -2.81 -15.24
CA LEU A 387 -20.25 -2.06 -16.50
C LEU A 387 -21.33 -2.62 -17.44
N ASP A 388 -21.87 -1.76 -18.29
CA ASP A 388 -22.84 -2.11 -19.35
C ASP A 388 -22.18 -2.86 -20.51
#